data_0d8aab70b1691d05d5da451d0129f7c4
#
_entry.id   0d8aab70b1691d05d5da451d0129f7c4
#
_cell.length_a   1.000
_cell.length_b   1.000
_cell.length_c   1.000
_cell.angle_alpha   90.00
_cell.angle_beta   90.00
_cell.angle_gamma   90.00
#
_symmetry.space_group_name_H-M   'P 1'
#
loop_
_entity.id
_entity.type
_entity.pdbx_description
1 polymer ?
#
loop_
_entity_poly.entity_id
_entity_poly.type
_entity_poly.pdbx_seq_one_letter_code
_entity_poly.pdbx_strand_id
1 'polypeptide(L)'
;MLVIIHKEVKMAANKGKIPEHVKQNQKKFHNPQADHPVVKILNEIEDPRKPSLTFSYPLTSVLFMTLVAVISGAIDWAKVVVMSEGMIDWLALYVDMSSGVPCERTFINIFNVIKPEALEEALQKLSELMRERMPQEVISFDGQTGRGTAEKCKKLSGIHLMNAWSADNRICLGQIKVDDKSNEIIAMPQLMDMLDLKGTIITADAMNTQKNTAKKAIDKGAEYVLPVKGNQPTLLEDIQLAFEGLDKDLSNDKLKWEGEVKKAKERRDRERLEKLLKKGPRLHKSTHWKSEIEKIHGRIEQRTCTAIPVGDIPSKEGWEGIESIARIHRERIENGATSYETIYYISSLKPNAEIISNVTRAHWGVEVQHWYLDVVFKQDKSRYRNRNGARNLAVLRKIALNGLLREDSLKRGIATKQCAAACNPSYRERVLKKMF
;
A
#
# COMPACT_ATOMS: atom_id res chain seq x y z
N MET A 1 18.20 -47.01 -35.03
CA MET A 1 19.52 -46.73 -34.40
C MET A 1 19.72 -45.23 -34.54
N LEU A 2 19.16 -44.46 -33.57
CA LEU A 2 19.24 -42.99 -33.53
C LEU A 2 20.39 -42.63 -32.59
N VAL A 3 21.43 -42.06 -33.14
CA VAL A 3 22.57 -41.50 -32.41
C VAL A 3 22.16 -40.14 -31.90
N ILE A 4 21.91 -40.02 -30.58
CA ILE A 4 21.70 -38.73 -29.91
C ILE A 4 23.09 -38.12 -29.68
N ILE A 5 23.42 -37.09 -30.46
CA ILE A 5 24.60 -36.28 -30.23
C ILE A 5 24.28 -35.31 -29.10
N HIS A 6 24.80 -35.63 -27.88
CA HIS A 6 24.90 -34.67 -26.79
C HIS A 6 25.91 -33.59 -27.17
N LYS A 7 25.44 -32.47 -27.69
CA LYS A 7 26.24 -31.26 -27.74
C LYS A 7 26.14 -30.60 -26.37
N GLU A 8 27.16 -30.80 -25.54
CA GLU A 8 27.42 -29.94 -24.38
C GLU A 8 27.57 -28.49 -24.87
N VAL A 9 26.54 -27.70 -24.70
CA VAL A 9 26.67 -26.25 -24.82
C VAL A 9 27.44 -25.80 -23.58
N LYS A 10 28.75 -25.70 -23.67
CA LYS A 10 29.54 -24.88 -22.78
C LYS A 10 28.99 -23.46 -22.92
N MET A 11 28.14 -23.03 -21.97
CA MET A 11 27.90 -21.63 -21.75
C MET A 11 29.20 -20.99 -21.29
N ALA A 12 30.04 -20.59 -22.26
CA ALA A 12 31.09 -19.63 -22.01
C ALA A 12 30.41 -18.42 -21.41
N ALA A 13 30.86 -17.98 -20.23
CA ALA A 13 30.51 -16.69 -19.66
C ALA A 13 30.86 -15.62 -20.69
N ASN A 14 29.91 -15.30 -21.54
CA ASN A 14 29.98 -14.17 -22.44
C ASN A 14 29.92 -12.94 -21.52
N LYS A 15 31.08 -12.39 -21.15
CA LYS A 15 31.17 -10.99 -20.73
C LYS A 15 30.48 -10.22 -21.85
N GLY A 16 29.27 -9.80 -21.62
CA GLY A 16 28.46 -9.14 -22.64
C GLY A 16 29.28 -8.02 -23.27
N LYS A 17 29.76 -8.26 -24.48
CA LYS A 17 30.52 -7.23 -25.21
C LYS A 17 29.51 -6.14 -25.53
N ILE A 18 29.78 -4.96 -24.96
CA ILE A 18 28.98 -3.77 -25.26
C ILE A 18 29.04 -3.57 -26.77
N PRO A 19 27.90 -3.48 -27.46
CA PRO A 19 27.88 -3.18 -28.87
C PRO A 19 28.69 -1.91 -29.16
N GLU A 20 29.49 -1.95 -30.21
CA GLU A 20 30.43 -0.87 -30.59
C GLU A 20 29.69 0.48 -30.77
N HIS A 21 28.46 0.46 -31.29
CA HIS A 21 27.63 1.65 -31.43
C HIS A 21 27.19 2.26 -30.09
N VAL A 22 27.03 1.44 -29.02
CA VAL A 22 26.71 1.95 -27.66
C VAL A 22 27.93 2.66 -27.07
N LYS A 23 29.14 2.09 -27.24
CA LYS A 23 30.40 2.76 -26.83
C LYS A 23 30.64 4.06 -27.58
N GLN A 24 30.32 4.09 -28.88
CA GLN A 24 30.44 5.30 -29.70
C GLN A 24 29.42 6.36 -29.29
N ASN A 25 28.21 5.96 -28.96
CA ASN A 25 27.15 6.87 -28.48
C ASN A 25 27.51 7.48 -27.12
N GLN A 26 28.06 6.71 -26.20
CA GLN A 26 28.50 7.20 -24.88
C GLN A 26 29.69 8.18 -24.98
N LYS A 27 30.57 8.01 -25.96
CA LYS A 27 31.68 8.96 -26.22
C LYS A 27 31.21 10.26 -26.88
N LYS A 28 30.08 10.28 -27.59
CA LYS A 28 29.58 11.41 -28.36
C LYS A 28 28.46 12.19 -27.69
N PHE A 29 27.73 11.59 -26.75
CA PHE A 29 26.57 12.23 -26.15
C PHE A 29 26.64 12.12 -24.63
N HIS A 30 26.52 13.22 -23.95
CA HIS A 30 25.99 13.27 -22.58
C HIS A 30 24.69 12.47 -22.61
N ASN A 31 24.49 11.51 -21.69
CA ASN A 31 23.26 10.73 -21.60
C ASN A 31 22.07 11.69 -21.63
N PRO A 32 21.27 11.78 -22.70
CA PRO A 32 20.30 12.87 -22.89
C PRO A 32 19.19 12.86 -21.84
N GLN A 33 19.03 11.76 -21.12
CA GLN A 33 18.06 11.55 -20.05
C GLN A 33 18.72 11.40 -18.66
N ALA A 34 20.01 11.71 -18.50
CA ALA A 34 20.71 11.61 -17.21
C ALA A 34 20.07 12.52 -16.13
N ASP A 35 19.42 13.61 -16.55
CA ASP A 35 18.70 14.53 -15.69
C ASP A 35 17.29 14.05 -15.26
N HIS A 36 16.86 12.85 -15.71
CA HIS A 36 15.58 12.29 -15.35
C HIS A 36 15.45 12.16 -13.82
N PRO A 37 14.33 12.60 -13.19
CA PRO A 37 14.18 12.63 -11.73
C PRO A 37 14.46 11.28 -11.06
N VAL A 38 14.02 10.17 -11.64
CA VAL A 38 14.30 8.82 -11.13
C VAL A 38 15.82 8.56 -11.09
N VAL A 39 16.56 8.94 -12.13
CA VAL A 39 18.02 8.75 -12.18
C VAL A 39 18.72 9.61 -11.14
N LYS A 40 18.30 10.88 -10.99
CA LYS A 40 18.82 11.79 -9.98
C LYS A 40 18.66 11.26 -8.57
N ILE A 41 17.44 10.80 -8.22
CA ILE A 41 17.17 10.23 -6.89
C ILE A 41 17.99 8.96 -6.64
N LEU A 42 18.11 8.07 -7.63
CA LEU A 42 18.95 6.88 -7.51
C LEU A 42 20.46 7.23 -7.40
N ASN A 43 20.89 8.35 -7.97
CA ASN A 43 22.28 8.82 -7.90
C ASN A 43 22.64 9.45 -6.55
N GLU A 44 21.66 9.82 -5.73
CA GLU A 44 21.87 10.30 -4.36
C GLU A 44 22.25 9.16 -3.39
N ILE A 45 22.03 7.90 -3.79
CA ILE A 45 22.34 6.73 -2.95
C ILE A 45 23.84 6.54 -2.90
N GLU A 46 24.42 6.69 -1.70
CA GLU A 46 25.84 6.48 -1.46
C GLU A 46 26.26 5.02 -1.81
N ASP A 47 27.32 4.89 -2.57
CA ASP A 47 27.87 3.57 -2.92
C ASP A 47 28.65 3.00 -1.74
N PRO A 48 28.16 1.93 -1.09
CA PRO A 48 28.83 1.35 0.08
C PRO A 48 30.07 0.52 -0.27
N ARG A 49 30.35 0.34 -1.56
CA ARG A 49 31.48 -0.48 -2.02
C ARG A 49 32.77 0.32 -1.92
N LYS A 50 33.84 -0.36 -1.47
CA LYS A 50 35.19 0.26 -1.46
C LYS A 50 35.66 0.47 -2.90
N PRO A 51 36.21 1.63 -3.25
CA PRO A 51 36.83 1.84 -4.56
C PRO A 51 37.87 0.73 -4.85
N SER A 52 37.79 0.18 -6.04
CA SER A 52 38.71 -0.90 -6.49
C SER A 52 39.01 -0.71 -7.97
N LEU A 53 40.20 -1.09 -8.40
CA LEU A 53 40.60 -1.11 -9.81
C LEU A 53 39.71 -2.02 -10.68
N THR A 54 39.04 -2.99 -10.05
CA THR A 54 38.08 -3.92 -10.69
C THR A 54 36.62 -3.42 -10.62
N PHE A 55 36.40 -2.21 -10.13
CA PHE A 55 35.07 -1.61 -9.96
C PHE A 55 34.55 -1.12 -11.32
N SER A 56 33.67 -1.89 -11.93
CA SER A 56 33.29 -1.69 -13.33
C SER A 56 31.89 -1.11 -13.54
N TYR A 57 31.02 -1.12 -12.51
CA TYR A 57 29.60 -0.78 -12.67
C TYR A 57 29.19 0.34 -11.72
N PRO A 58 28.81 1.56 -12.20
CA PRO A 58 28.24 2.61 -11.34
C PRO A 58 27.00 2.11 -10.62
N LEU A 59 26.84 2.48 -9.33
CA LEU A 59 25.68 2.04 -8.53
C LEU A 59 24.36 2.47 -9.15
N THR A 60 24.29 3.72 -9.61
CA THR A 60 23.10 4.28 -10.28
C THR A 60 22.68 3.45 -11.49
N SER A 61 23.66 3.00 -12.32
CA SER A 61 23.39 2.14 -13.48
C SER A 61 22.81 0.79 -13.05
N VAL A 62 23.37 0.17 -12.00
CA VAL A 62 22.88 -1.12 -11.47
C VAL A 62 21.46 -0.99 -10.92
N LEU A 63 21.17 0.06 -10.16
CA LEU A 63 19.86 0.32 -9.60
C LEU A 63 18.82 0.61 -10.68
N PHE A 64 19.17 1.45 -11.66
CA PHE A 64 18.27 1.79 -12.76
C PHE A 64 17.99 0.59 -13.66
N MET A 65 19.00 -0.19 -14.04
CA MET A 65 18.83 -1.46 -14.77
C MET A 65 17.84 -2.38 -14.04
N THR A 66 18.04 -2.57 -12.72
CA THR A 66 17.18 -3.45 -11.93
C THR A 66 15.74 -2.91 -11.89
N LEU A 67 15.55 -1.61 -11.65
CA LEU A 67 14.23 -0.98 -11.63
C LEU A 67 13.50 -1.18 -12.95
N VAL A 68 14.17 -0.90 -14.08
CA VAL A 68 13.59 -1.02 -15.43
C VAL A 68 13.27 -2.48 -15.77
N ALA A 69 14.14 -3.41 -15.40
CA ALA A 69 13.87 -4.83 -15.56
C ALA A 69 12.65 -5.28 -14.73
N VAL A 70 12.51 -4.81 -13.49
CA VAL A 70 11.36 -5.11 -12.63
C VAL A 70 10.06 -4.49 -13.19
N ILE A 71 10.10 -3.26 -13.71
CA ILE A 71 8.98 -2.63 -14.45
C ILE A 71 8.60 -3.51 -15.65
N SER A 72 9.57 -4.14 -16.30
CA SER A 72 9.39 -5.01 -17.46
C SER A 72 9.06 -6.46 -17.11
N GLY A 73 8.86 -6.79 -15.82
CA GLY A 73 8.41 -8.10 -15.37
C GLY A 73 9.52 -9.07 -14.94
N ALA A 74 10.74 -8.60 -14.70
CA ALA A 74 11.78 -9.43 -14.06
C ALA A 74 11.39 -9.77 -12.62
N ILE A 75 11.40 -11.06 -12.29
CA ILE A 75 11.07 -11.59 -10.97
C ILE A 75 12.28 -12.19 -10.22
N ASP A 76 13.37 -12.41 -10.95
CA ASP A 76 14.63 -12.96 -10.48
C ASP A 76 15.83 -12.31 -11.18
N TRP A 77 17.04 -12.58 -10.67
CA TRP A 77 18.25 -11.95 -11.18
C TRP A 77 18.64 -12.38 -12.59
N ALA A 78 18.34 -13.63 -12.98
CA ALA A 78 18.59 -14.11 -14.34
C ALA A 78 17.78 -13.27 -15.36
N LYS A 79 16.51 -12.99 -15.04
CA LYS A 79 15.67 -12.14 -15.87
C LYS A 79 16.13 -10.68 -15.86
N VAL A 80 16.62 -10.17 -14.74
CA VAL A 80 17.22 -8.82 -14.70
C VAL A 80 18.38 -8.72 -15.69
N VAL A 81 19.29 -9.71 -15.72
CA VAL A 81 20.40 -9.74 -16.67
C VAL A 81 19.90 -9.75 -18.12
N VAL A 82 19.09 -10.76 -18.47
CA VAL A 82 18.62 -10.94 -19.86
C VAL A 82 17.83 -9.72 -20.35
N MET A 83 16.96 -9.16 -19.53
CA MET A 83 16.18 -7.97 -19.91
C MET A 83 17.07 -6.74 -20.04
N SER A 84 18.06 -6.55 -19.15
CA SER A 84 19.00 -5.44 -19.25
C SER A 84 19.88 -5.54 -20.49
N GLU A 85 20.31 -6.73 -20.89
CA GLU A 85 21.03 -6.96 -22.14
C GLU A 85 20.17 -6.60 -23.34
N GLY A 86 18.90 -7.03 -23.37
CA GLY A 86 17.95 -6.73 -24.45
C GLY A 86 17.55 -5.26 -24.54
N MET A 87 17.80 -4.47 -23.49
CA MET A 87 17.44 -3.05 -23.40
C MET A 87 18.66 -2.12 -23.33
N ILE A 88 19.88 -2.63 -23.56
CA ILE A 88 21.13 -1.90 -23.29
C ILE A 88 21.20 -0.54 -24.00
N ASP A 89 20.78 -0.46 -25.26
CA ASP A 89 20.77 0.79 -26.06
C ASP A 89 19.83 1.82 -25.45
N TRP A 90 18.66 1.38 -24.98
CA TRP A 90 17.70 2.25 -24.34
C TRP A 90 18.16 2.70 -22.93
N LEU A 91 18.76 1.79 -22.15
CA LEU A 91 19.33 2.10 -20.84
C LEU A 91 20.47 3.12 -20.94
N ALA A 92 21.26 3.06 -22.02
CA ALA A 92 22.34 4.01 -22.26
C ALA A 92 21.87 5.46 -22.49
N LEU A 93 20.59 5.69 -22.74
CA LEU A 93 20.02 7.04 -22.78
C LEU A 93 19.97 7.69 -21.40
N TYR A 94 19.91 6.91 -20.32
CA TYR A 94 19.69 7.34 -18.94
C TYR A 94 20.94 7.24 -18.06
N VAL A 95 21.67 6.13 -18.17
CA VAL A 95 22.79 5.80 -17.26
C VAL A 95 24.01 5.31 -18.02
N ASP A 96 25.18 5.33 -17.36
CA ASP A 96 26.42 4.82 -17.93
C ASP A 96 26.37 3.29 -18.10
N MET A 97 26.40 2.85 -19.36
CA MET A 97 26.45 1.44 -19.75
C MET A 97 27.81 1.04 -20.35
N SER A 98 28.87 1.82 -20.13
CA SER A 98 30.20 1.60 -20.71
C SER A 98 30.82 0.25 -20.28
N SER A 99 30.43 -0.27 -19.12
CA SER A 99 30.88 -1.57 -18.60
C SER A 99 29.96 -2.74 -19.00
N GLY A 100 28.86 -2.47 -19.72
CA GLY A 100 27.86 -3.48 -20.06
C GLY A 100 26.93 -3.85 -18.91
N VAL A 101 26.33 -5.04 -18.99
CA VAL A 101 25.41 -5.56 -17.97
C VAL A 101 26.17 -6.46 -16.99
N PRO A 102 26.03 -6.27 -15.67
CA PRO A 102 26.60 -7.16 -14.67
C PRO A 102 26.03 -8.57 -14.76
N CYS A 103 26.81 -9.58 -14.39
CA CYS A 103 26.27 -10.93 -14.20
C CYS A 103 25.41 -11.00 -12.93
N GLU A 104 24.57 -12.05 -12.81
CA GLU A 104 23.66 -12.25 -11.67
C GLU A 104 24.36 -12.11 -10.31
N ARG A 105 25.55 -12.73 -10.18
CA ARG A 105 26.32 -12.69 -8.94
C ARG A 105 26.71 -11.27 -8.53
N THR A 106 27.03 -10.43 -9.51
CA THR A 106 27.38 -9.03 -9.25
C THR A 106 26.16 -8.24 -8.78
N PHE A 107 24.99 -8.41 -9.40
CA PHE A 107 23.74 -7.81 -8.91
C PHE A 107 23.46 -8.23 -7.46
N ILE A 108 23.51 -9.53 -7.16
CA ILE A 108 23.29 -10.08 -5.83
C ILE A 108 24.26 -9.45 -4.81
N ASN A 109 25.55 -9.41 -5.13
CA ASN A 109 26.58 -8.87 -4.22
C ASN A 109 26.35 -7.39 -3.93
N ILE A 110 26.00 -6.58 -4.95
CA ILE A 110 25.73 -5.15 -4.79
C ILE A 110 24.48 -4.94 -3.91
N PHE A 111 23.39 -5.64 -4.21
CA PHE A 111 22.16 -5.51 -3.42
C PHE A 111 22.30 -6.00 -1.97
N ASN A 112 23.21 -6.91 -1.69
CA ASN A 112 23.48 -7.38 -0.32
C ASN A 112 24.17 -6.33 0.55
N VAL A 113 24.92 -5.39 -0.03
CA VAL A 113 25.71 -4.40 0.71
C VAL A 113 25.06 -3.02 0.77
N ILE A 114 24.12 -2.70 -0.12
CA ILE A 114 23.35 -1.44 -0.05
C ILE A 114 22.57 -1.41 1.26
N LYS A 115 22.64 -0.29 1.97
CA LYS A 115 21.83 -0.02 3.15
C LYS A 115 20.36 0.15 2.72
N PRO A 116 19.43 -0.67 3.21
CA PRO A 116 18.04 -0.60 2.78
C PRO A 116 17.37 0.75 3.01
N GLU A 117 17.78 1.45 4.06
CA GLU A 117 17.29 2.78 4.44
C GLU A 117 17.46 3.79 3.29
N ALA A 118 18.59 3.70 2.55
CA ALA A 118 18.84 4.59 1.41
C ALA A 118 17.86 4.37 0.25
N LEU A 119 17.51 3.10 -0.04
CA LEU A 119 16.49 2.79 -1.04
C LEU A 119 15.07 3.11 -0.56
N GLU A 120 14.78 2.97 0.73
CA GLU A 120 13.50 3.37 1.33
C GLU A 120 13.31 4.88 1.27
N GLU A 121 14.37 5.66 1.49
CA GLU A 121 14.35 7.11 1.28
C GLU A 121 14.10 7.46 -0.20
N ALA A 122 14.72 6.74 -1.14
CA ALA A 122 14.44 6.91 -2.56
C ALA A 122 12.99 6.61 -2.92
N LEU A 123 12.38 5.56 -2.34
CA LEU A 123 10.95 5.27 -2.49
C LEU A 123 10.11 6.46 -2.02
N GLN A 124 10.40 7.01 -0.84
CA GLN A 124 9.66 8.15 -0.29
C GLN A 124 9.78 9.38 -1.19
N LYS A 125 11.00 9.74 -1.63
CA LYS A 125 11.22 10.86 -2.55
C LYS A 125 10.44 10.71 -3.85
N LEU A 126 10.50 9.53 -4.47
CA LEU A 126 9.75 9.25 -5.70
C LEU A 126 8.25 9.26 -5.46
N SER A 127 7.79 8.71 -4.34
CA SER A 127 6.36 8.68 -4.00
C SER A 127 5.81 10.09 -3.75
N GLU A 128 6.59 10.98 -3.11
CA GLU A 128 6.19 12.38 -2.93
C GLU A 128 6.11 13.15 -4.26
N LEU A 129 6.97 12.85 -5.23
CA LEU A 129 6.86 13.43 -6.58
C LEU A 129 5.58 12.96 -7.30
N MET A 130 5.17 11.70 -7.09
CA MET A 130 3.97 11.13 -7.70
C MET A 130 2.68 11.50 -6.97
N ARG A 131 2.77 11.95 -5.70
CA ARG A 131 1.64 12.15 -4.81
C ARG A 131 0.90 13.44 -5.11
N GLU A 132 -0.37 13.32 -5.45
CA GLU A 132 -1.29 14.46 -5.50
C GLU A 132 -1.89 14.66 -4.10
N ARG A 133 -1.61 15.81 -3.49
CA ARG A 133 -2.13 16.14 -2.16
C ARG A 133 -3.61 16.44 -2.23
N MET A 134 -4.41 15.66 -1.54
CA MET A 134 -5.86 15.82 -1.46
C MET A 134 -6.30 15.98 -0.01
N PRO A 135 -7.31 16.82 0.26
CA PRO A 135 -7.90 16.88 1.59
C PRO A 135 -8.47 15.52 2.00
N GLN A 136 -8.17 15.09 3.23
CA GLN A 136 -8.63 13.81 3.78
C GLN A 136 -8.16 12.57 3.00
N GLU A 137 -7.02 12.66 2.31
CA GLU A 137 -6.38 11.50 1.68
C GLU A 137 -6.21 10.35 2.69
N VAL A 138 -6.65 9.15 2.32
CA VAL A 138 -6.59 7.99 3.22
C VAL A 138 -5.26 7.27 3.08
N ILE A 139 -4.51 7.20 4.18
CA ILE A 139 -3.24 6.47 4.26
C ILE A 139 -3.44 5.21 5.12
N SER A 140 -3.31 4.05 4.48
CA SER A 140 -3.46 2.74 5.13
C SER A 140 -2.10 2.19 5.52
N PHE A 141 -1.95 1.78 6.78
CA PHE A 141 -0.76 1.11 7.28
C PHE A 141 -1.06 -0.37 7.48
N ASP A 142 -0.22 -1.23 6.92
CA ASP A 142 -0.37 -2.69 7.05
C ASP A 142 0.97 -3.42 6.88
N GLY A 143 1.08 -4.56 7.57
CA GLY A 143 2.25 -5.42 7.53
C GLY A 143 2.19 -6.46 6.43
N GLN A 144 3.34 -6.71 5.76
CA GLN A 144 3.47 -7.76 4.77
C GLN A 144 4.69 -8.63 5.04
N THR A 145 4.50 -9.94 5.08
CA THR A 145 5.59 -10.90 5.25
C THR A 145 6.00 -11.52 3.92
N GLY A 146 7.24 -11.30 3.52
CA GLY A 146 7.86 -11.98 2.37
C GLY A 146 8.22 -13.43 2.72
N ARG A 147 7.28 -14.36 2.63
CA ARG A 147 7.40 -15.76 3.11
C ARG A 147 8.55 -16.52 2.48
N GLY A 148 8.84 -16.26 1.20
CA GLY A 148 9.95 -16.93 0.47
C GLY A 148 11.35 -16.58 1.00
N THR A 149 11.49 -15.50 1.76
CA THR A 149 12.75 -15.08 2.38
C THR A 149 13.07 -15.82 3.68
N ALA A 150 12.13 -16.64 4.19
CA ALA A 150 12.32 -17.44 5.38
C ALA A 150 13.43 -18.51 5.18
N GLU A 151 14.20 -18.77 6.24
CA GLU A 151 15.26 -19.79 6.25
C GLU A 151 15.02 -20.76 7.40
N LYS A 152 14.24 -21.82 7.13
CA LYS A 152 13.81 -22.79 8.14
C LYS A 152 14.97 -23.45 8.89
N CYS A 153 16.06 -23.77 8.16
CA CYS A 153 17.26 -24.38 8.76
C CYS A 153 17.93 -23.49 9.82
N LYS A 154 17.80 -22.17 9.69
CA LYS A 154 18.33 -21.20 10.65
C LYS A 154 17.26 -20.66 11.61
N LYS A 155 16.05 -21.20 11.57
CA LYS A 155 14.89 -20.72 12.35
C LYS A 155 14.61 -19.23 12.13
N LEU A 156 14.86 -18.70 10.91
CA LEU A 156 14.61 -17.32 10.57
C LEU A 156 13.25 -17.20 9.85
N SER A 157 12.40 -16.34 10.37
CA SER A 157 11.12 -15.94 9.76
C SER A 157 11.35 -15.21 8.43
N GLY A 158 10.32 -15.11 7.59
CA GLY A 158 10.34 -14.22 6.43
C GLY A 158 10.52 -12.76 6.85
N ILE A 159 11.07 -11.94 5.95
CA ILE A 159 11.16 -10.50 6.23
C ILE A 159 9.76 -9.93 6.34
N HIS A 160 9.49 -9.26 7.46
CA HIS A 160 8.24 -8.57 7.71
C HIS A 160 8.44 -7.07 7.52
N LEU A 161 7.56 -6.44 6.71
CA LEU A 161 7.66 -5.04 6.32
C LEU A 161 6.33 -4.35 6.65
N MET A 162 6.38 -3.26 7.41
CA MET A 162 5.29 -2.31 7.55
C MET A 162 5.28 -1.41 6.32
N ASN A 163 4.12 -1.19 5.72
CA ASN A 163 3.93 -0.38 4.53
C ASN A 163 2.93 0.76 4.82
N ALA A 164 3.12 1.89 4.12
CA ALA A 164 2.15 2.97 4.07
C ALA A 164 1.63 3.12 2.63
N TRP A 165 0.33 3.02 2.46
CA TRP A 165 -0.35 3.05 1.17
C TRP A 165 -1.33 4.21 1.08
N SER A 166 -1.17 5.10 0.10
CA SER A 166 -2.17 6.08 -0.26
C SER A 166 -3.25 5.43 -1.11
N ALA A 167 -4.46 5.34 -0.58
CA ALA A 167 -5.58 4.73 -1.28
C ALA A 167 -6.03 5.56 -2.49
N ASP A 168 -6.05 6.88 -2.34
CA ASP A 168 -6.49 7.82 -3.36
C ASP A 168 -5.49 7.92 -4.51
N ASN A 169 -4.19 8.04 -4.20
CA ASN A 169 -3.12 8.07 -5.19
C ASN A 169 -2.77 6.68 -5.73
N ARG A 170 -3.16 5.61 -5.05
CA ARG A 170 -2.81 4.22 -5.38
C ARG A 170 -1.29 4.00 -5.47
N ILE A 171 -0.56 4.53 -4.52
CA ILE A 171 0.90 4.40 -4.42
C ILE A 171 1.35 4.00 -3.01
N CYS A 172 2.44 3.24 -2.93
CA CYS A 172 3.15 3.00 -1.70
C CYS A 172 4.01 4.22 -1.36
N LEU A 173 3.75 4.86 -0.24
CA LEU A 173 4.49 6.05 0.20
C LEU A 173 5.82 5.69 0.87
N GLY A 174 5.89 4.52 1.50
CA GLY A 174 7.07 4.08 2.21
C GLY A 174 6.93 2.69 2.81
N GLN A 175 8.05 2.16 3.25
CA GLN A 175 8.12 0.92 4.03
C GLN A 175 9.18 1.03 5.12
N ILE A 176 9.04 0.21 6.15
CA ILE A 176 10.09 -0.03 7.15
C ILE A 176 10.11 -1.51 7.53
N LYS A 177 11.28 -2.04 7.87
CA LYS A 177 11.37 -3.40 8.39
C LYS A 177 10.82 -3.45 9.82
N VAL A 178 9.97 -4.43 10.08
CA VAL A 178 9.60 -4.81 11.44
C VAL A 178 10.70 -5.71 12.01
N ASP A 179 11.29 -5.31 13.12
CA ASP A 179 12.38 -6.09 13.72
C ASP A 179 11.89 -7.42 14.30
N ASP A 180 12.73 -8.45 14.23
CA ASP A 180 12.39 -9.82 14.64
C ASP A 180 12.00 -9.92 16.14
N LYS A 181 12.42 -8.96 16.97
CA LYS A 181 12.08 -8.84 18.41
C LYS A 181 11.01 -7.79 18.72
N SER A 182 10.47 -7.12 17.71
CA SER A 182 9.49 -6.08 17.77
C SER A 182 8.23 -6.53 17.01
N ASN A 183 7.20 -5.72 17.06
CA ASN A 183 5.97 -5.94 16.32
C ASN A 183 5.60 -4.68 15.54
N GLU A 184 4.56 -4.77 14.73
CA GLU A 184 4.05 -3.67 13.93
C GLU A 184 3.68 -2.44 14.76
N ILE A 185 3.29 -2.63 16.01
CA ILE A 185 2.92 -1.55 16.96
C ILE A 185 4.07 -0.55 17.15
N ILE A 186 5.32 -1.02 17.08
CA ILE A 186 6.52 -0.16 17.19
C ILE A 186 6.91 0.39 15.81
N ALA A 187 6.80 -0.42 14.77
CA ALA A 187 7.22 -0.04 13.43
C ALA A 187 6.31 1.03 12.81
N MET A 188 5.00 0.95 13.04
CA MET A 188 4.05 1.90 12.45
C MET A 188 4.33 3.36 12.85
N PRO A 189 4.48 3.74 14.14
CA PRO A 189 4.86 5.10 14.51
C PRO A 189 6.18 5.56 13.91
N GLN A 190 7.18 4.68 13.76
CA GLN A 190 8.44 5.00 13.12
C GLN A 190 8.25 5.34 11.63
N LEU A 191 7.44 4.55 10.92
CA LEU A 191 7.12 4.84 9.52
C LEU A 191 6.33 6.14 9.39
N MET A 192 5.40 6.42 10.33
CA MET A 192 4.66 7.69 10.36
C MET A 192 5.60 8.90 10.52
N ASP A 193 6.68 8.78 11.30
CA ASP A 193 7.67 9.86 11.46
C ASP A 193 8.37 10.21 10.15
N MET A 194 8.57 9.24 9.28
CA MET A 194 9.27 9.41 8.00
C MET A 194 8.40 10.04 6.90
N LEU A 195 7.08 10.14 7.12
CA LEU A 195 6.12 10.59 6.10
C LEU A 195 5.50 11.94 6.47
N ASP A 196 5.16 12.73 5.45
CA ASP A 196 4.29 13.89 5.63
C ASP A 196 2.82 13.44 5.59
N LEU A 197 2.18 13.47 6.76
CA LEU A 197 0.82 12.99 6.98
C LEU A 197 -0.18 14.12 7.25
N LYS A 198 0.27 15.38 7.15
CA LYS A 198 -0.60 16.52 7.46
C LYS A 198 -1.85 16.55 6.57
N GLY A 199 -3.02 16.65 7.22
CA GLY A 199 -4.32 16.72 6.54
C GLY A 199 -4.83 15.39 5.96
N THR A 200 -4.18 14.26 6.27
CA THR A 200 -4.59 12.92 5.85
C THR A 200 -5.44 12.22 6.92
N ILE A 201 -6.04 11.10 6.57
CA ILE A 201 -6.73 10.20 7.50
C ILE A 201 -5.96 8.87 7.55
N ILE A 202 -5.51 8.50 8.73
CA ILE A 202 -4.76 7.26 8.96
C ILE A 202 -5.71 6.13 9.33
N THR A 203 -5.48 4.97 8.73
CA THR A 203 -6.15 3.73 9.10
C THR A 203 -5.15 2.57 9.14
N ALA A 204 -5.40 1.58 9.99
CA ALA A 204 -4.54 0.42 10.19
C ALA A 204 -5.35 -0.76 10.68
N ASP A 205 -4.71 -1.93 10.80
CA ASP A 205 -5.29 -3.09 11.46
C ASP A 205 -5.54 -2.89 12.94
N ALA A 206 -6.46 -3.69 13.51
CA ALA A 206 -6.82 -3.62 14.93
C ALA A 206 -5.61 -3.76 15.86
N MET A 207 -4.60 -4.57 15.53
CA MET A 207 -3.38 -4.70 16.33
C MET A 207 -2.66 -3.36 16.48
N ASN A 208 -2.70 -2.52 15.46
CA ASN A 208 -2.08 -1.20 15.42
C ASN A 208 -2.97 -0.10 16.05
N THR A 209 -4.18 -0.45 16.53
CA THR A 209 -5.04 0.45 17.31
C THR A 209 -4.46 0.57 18.71
N GLN A 210 -3.58 1.57 18.89
CA GLN A 210 -2.84 1.86 20.11
C GLN A 210 -2.92 3.36 20.43
N LYS A 211 -2.88 3.72 21.70
CA LYS A 211 -2.89 5.12 22.16
C LYS A 211 -1.72 5.92 21.54
N ASN A 212 -0.55 5.29 21.42
CA ASN A 212 0.61 5.89 20.79
C ASN A 212 0.40 6.16 19.29
N THR A 213 -0.28 5.27 18.58
CA THR A 213 -0.63 5.45 17.17
C THR A 213 -1.59 6.64 16.99
N ALA A 214 -2.64 6.72 17.82
CA ALA A 214 -3.59 7.84 17.80
C ALA A 214 -2.88 9.17 18.08
N LYS A 215 -2.08 9.22 19.16
CA LYS A 215 -1.28 10.40 19.50
C LYS A 215 -0.35 10.81 18.36
N LYS A 216 0.40 9.89 17.77
CA LYS A 216 1.30 10.15 16.66
C LYS A 216 0.56 10.71 15.44
N ALA A 217 -0.64 10.21 15.12
CA ALA A 217 -1.47 10.75 14.04
C ALA A 217 -1.78 12.23 14.28
N ILE A 218 -2.27 12.57 15.46
CA ILE A 218 -2.59 13.96 15.83
C ILE A 218 -1.34 14.85 15.82
N ASP A 219 -0.23 14.39 16.41
CA ASP A 219 1.05 15.11 16.45
C ASP A 219 1.57 15.42 15.03
N LYS A 220 1.28 14.57 14.03
CA LYS A 220 1.60 14.75 12.61
C LYS A 220 0.56 15.57 11.84
N GLY A 221 -0.47 16.09 12.51
CA GLY A 221 -1.56 16.86 11.90
C GLY A 221 -2.47 16.03 11.01
N ALA A 222 -2.56 14.73 11.26
CA ALA A 222 -3.45 13.79 10.59
C ALA A 222 -4.64 13.43 11.48
N GLU A 223 -5.73 13.02 10.85
CA GLU A 223 -6.87 12.37 11.50
C GLU A 223 -6.69 10.85 11.50
N TYR A 224 -7.53 10.13 12.26
CA TYR A 224 -7.51 8.67 12.25
C TYR A 224 -8.90 8.04 12.27
N VAL A 225 -9.01 6.84 11.70
CA VAL A 225 -10.12 5.90 11.84
C VAL A 225 -9.52 4.53 12.09
N LEU A 226 -9.64 4.02 13.32
CA LEU A 226 -8.97 2.80 13.76
C LEU A 226 -9.99 1.77 14.26
N PRO A 227 -9.90 0.48 13.81
CA PRO A 227 -10.80 -0.58 14.23
C PRO A 227 -10.50 -1.01 15.68
N VAL A 228 -11.54 -1.23 16.48
CA VAL A 228 -11.44 -1.71 17.86
C VAL A 228 -11.90 -3.15 17.93
N LYS A 229 -11.03 -4.03 18.41
CA LYS A 229 -11.30 -5.46 18.60
C LYS A 229 -10.83 -5.92 19.99
N GLY A 230 -10.75 -7.21 20.22
CA GLY A 230 -10.37 -7.81 21.51
C GLY A 230 -8.98 -7.44 22.05
N ASN A 231 -8.12 -6.79 21.26
CA ASN A 231 -6.86 -6.22 21.73
C ASN A 231 -7.05 -4.97 22.63
N GLN A 232 -8.24 -4.36 22.58
CA GLN A 232 -8.66 -3.22 23.40
C GLN A 232 -10.00 -3.56 24.09
N PRO A 233 -10.05 -4.53 25.03
CA PRO A 233 -11.31 -5.13 25.50
C PRO A 233 -12.21 -4.13 26.21
N THR A 234 -11.68 -3.32 27.12
CA THR A 234 -12.46 -2.32 27.85
C THR A 234 -13.05 -1.25 26.92
N LEU A 235 -12.24 -0.76 25.97
CA LEU A 235 -12.72 0.21 24.99
C LEU A 235 -13.82 -0.39 24.11
N LEU A 236 -13.65 -1.65 23.69
CA LEU A 236 -14.64 -2.37 22.90
C LEU A 236 -15.96 -2.51 23.66
N GLU A 237 -15.91 -2.90 24.92
CA GLU A 237 -17.09 -3.07 25.79
C GLU A 237 -17.82 -1.74 25.96
N ASP A 238 -17.12 -0.66 26.30
CA ASP A 238 -17.70 0.67 26.44
C ASP A 238 -18.38 1.16 25.16
N ILE A 239 -17.75 0.93 23.99
CA ILE A 239 -18.33 1.25 22.69
C ILE A 239 -19.59 0.42 22.43
N GLN A 240 -19.58 -0.87 22.73
CA GLN A 240 -20.73 -1.75 22.57
C GLN A 240 -21.91 -1.28 23.41
N LEU A 241 -21.66 -0.96 24.70
CA LEU A 241 -22.68 -0.43 25.62
C LEU A 241 -23.26 0.90 25.12
N ALA A 242 -22.43 1.80 24.58
CA ALA A 242 -22.89 3.05 24.01
C ALA A 242 -23.84 2.83 22.83
N PHE A 243 -23.54 1.87 21.93
CA PHE A 243 -24.44 1.53 20.83
C PHE A 243 -25.70 0.78 21.26
N GLU A 244 -25.63 -0.06 22.28
CA GLU A 244 -26.82 -0.69 22.86
C GLU A 244 -27.76 0.34 23.46
N GLY A 245 -27.22 1.37 24.16
CA GLY A 245 -27.99 2.50 24.65
C GLY A 245 -28.68 3.26 23.53
N LEU A 246 -27.94 3.58 22.46
CA LEU A 246 -28.50 4.24 21.28
C LEU A 246 -29.64 3.43 20.64
N ASP A 247 -29.46 2.10 20.48
CA ASP A 247 -30.48 1.24 19.87
C ASP A 247 -31.77 1.18 20.71
N LYS A 248 -31.64 1.17 22.06
CA LYS A 248 -32.79 1.26 22.97
C LYS A 248 -33.52 2.60 22.85
N ASP A 249 -32.77 3.70 22.82
CA ASP A 249 -33.34 5.04 22.69
C ASP A 249 -34.05 5.23 21.36
N LEU A 250 -33.44 4.81 20.24
CA LEU A 250 -34.06 4.85 18.92
C LEU A 250 -35.35 4.03 18.87
N SER A 251 -35.36 2.85 19.50
CA SER A 251 -36.53 1.99 19.57
C SER A 251 -37.65 2.64 20.38
N ASN A 252 -37.32 3.23 21.53
CA ASN A 252 -38.26 3.93 22.38
C ASN A 252 -38.85 5.16 21.70
N ASP A 253 -38.05 5.98 21.03
CA ASP A 253 -38.49 7.16 20.31
C ASP A 253 -39.37 6.79 19.11
N LYS A 254 -39.06 5.69 18.42
CA LYS A 254 -39.91 5.15 17.36
C LYS A 254 -41.26 4.71 17.88
N LEU A 255 -41.31 3.96 18.97
CA LEU A 255 -42.59 3.55 19.60
C LEU A 255 -43.42 4.74 20.06
N LYS A 256 -42.80 5.77 20.68
CA LYS A 256 -43.51 7.02 21.05
C LYS A 256 -44.08 7.71 19.82
N TRP A 257 -43.30 7.88 18.78
CA TRP A 257 -43.72 8.50 17.53
C TRP A 257 -44.88 7.72 16.87
N GLU A 258 -44.78 6.40 16.79
CA GLU A 258 -45.85 5.51 16.26
C GLU A 258 -47.12 5.66 17.11
N GLY A 259 -47.00 5.75 18.43
CA GLY A 259 -48.12 6.00 19.34
C GLY A 259 -48.79 7.36 19.11
N GLU A 260 -47.97 8.42 18.88
CA GLU A 260 -48.49 9.74 18.55
C GLU A 260 -49.19 9.80 17.16
N VAL A 261 -48.63 9.13 16.18
CA VAL A 261 -49.22 8.98 14.83
C VAL A 261 -50.57 8.24 14.93
N LYS A 262 -50.63 7.15 15.71
CA LYS A 262 -51.85 6.39 15.94
C LYS A 262 -52.92 7.27 16.58
N LYS A 263 -52.60 8.02 17.65
CA LYS A 263 -53.52 8.95 18.32
C LYS A 263 -54.00 10.06 17.40
N ALA A 264 -53.14 10.63 16.55
CA ALA A 264 -53.53 11.64 15.58
C ALA A 264 -54.51 11.08 14.51
N LYS A 265 -54.32 9.85 14.05
CA LYS A 265 -55.22 9.12 13.16
C LYS A 265 -56.60 8.89 13.80
N GLU A 266 -56.61 8.36 15.02
CA GLU A 266 -57.86 8.11 15.77
C GLU A 266 -58.65 9.38 16.02
N ARG A 267 -58.00 10.48 16.33
CA ARG A 267 -58.62 11.81 16.54
C ARG A 267 -58.97 12.52 15.24
N ARG A 268 -58.61 11.96 14.07
CA ARG A 268 -58.77 12.58 12.74
C ARG A 268 -58.08 13.95 12.60
N ASP A 269 -57.04 14.20 13.36
CA ASP A 269 -56.23 15.42 13.37
C ASP A 269 -55.24 15.39 12.20
N ARG A 270 -55.67 15.85 11.05
CA ARG A 270 -54.89 15.82 9.81
C ARG A 270 -53.63 16.68 9.89
N GLU A 271 -53.70 17.87 10.48
CA GLU A 271 -52.59 18.80 10.56
C GLU A 271 -51.48 18.24 11.44
N ARG A 272 -51.82 17.67 12.60
CA ARG A 272 -50.86 17.01 13.50
C ARG A 272 -50.28 15.77 12.85
N LEU A 273 -51.09 14.99 12.15
CA LEU A 273 -50.62 13.79 11.43
C LEU A 273 -49.59 14.14 10.37
N GLU A 274 -49.85 15.15 9.54
CA GLU A 274 -48.92 15.63 8.51
C GLU A 274 -47.61 16.13 9.13
N LYS A 275 -47.68 16.90 10.23
CA LYS A 275 -46.49 17.35 10.96
C LYS A 275 -45.68 16.18 11.53
N LEU A 276 -46.33 15.18 12.11
CA LEU A 276 -45.65 13.99 12.65
C LEU A 276 -45.01 13.15 11.55
N LEU A 277 -45.72 12.95 10.42
CA LEU A 277 -45.20 12.20 9.28
C LEU A 277 -44.02 12.91 8.61
N LYS A 278 -44.10 14.24 8.51
CA LYS A 278 -42.97 15.04 7.96
C LYS A 278 -41.74 15.08 8.86
N LYS A 279 -41.96 15.10 10.19
CA LYS A 279 -40.87 15.16 11.17
C LYS A 279 -40.20 13.81 11.42
N GLY A 280 -40.95 12.71 11.32
CA GLY A 280 -40.46 11.38 11.70
C GLY A 280 -40.20 11.22 13.21
N PRO A 281 -39.68 10.06 13.65
CA PRO A 281 -39.22 9.87 15.02
C PRO A 281 -38.03 10.78 15.34
N ARG A 282 -37.81 11.11 16.63
CA ARG A 282 -36.70 11.95 17.05
C ARG A 282 -35.39 11.27 16.68
N LEU A 283 -34.53 11.96 15.93
CA LEU A 283 -33.19 11.50 15.61
C LEU A 283 -32.21 11.98 16.69
N HIS A 284 -31.46 11.06 17.26
CA HIS A 284 -30.35 11.39 18.14
C HIS A 284 -29.20 12.06 17.35
N LYS A 285 -28.18 12.60 18.05
CA LYS A 285 -26.95 13.14 17.43
C LYS A 285 -26.10 12.01 16.82
N SER A 286 -26.71 11.22 15.95
CA SER A 286 -26.05 10.13 15.23
C SER A 286 -26.15 10.36 13.73
N THR A 287 -25.15 9.90 12.99
CA THR A 287 -25.18 9.85 11.53
C THR A 287 -25.28 8.41 11.07
N HIS A 288 -26.06 8.18 10.03
CA HIS A 288 -26.25 6.85 9.45
C HIS A 288 -25.96 6.91 7.96
N TRP A 289 -25.29 5.87 7.47
CA TRP A 289 -25.00 5.72 6.06
C TRP A 289 -25.12 4.25 5.66
N LYS A 290 -25.65 4.01 4.47
CA LYS A 290 -25.79 2.67 3.92
C LYS A 290 -25.18 2.65 2.52
N SER A 291 -24.27 1.70 2.26
CA SER A 291 -23.67 1.57 0.94
C SER A 291 -24.69 1.09 -0.09
N GLU A 292 -24.39 1.33 -1.36
CA GLU A 292 -24.99 0.56 -2.45
C GLU A 292 -24.64 -0.93 -2.31
N ILE A 293 -25.41 -1.75 -2.99
CA ILE A 293 -25.17 -3.20 -3.02
C ILE A 293 -24.01 -3.47 -3.99
N GLU A 294 -22.87 -3.91 -3.47
CA GLU A 294 -21.72 -4.31 -4.28
C GLU A 294 -21.85 -5.77 -4.73
N LYS A 295 -21.70 -6.01 -6.04
CA LYS A 295 -21.65 -7.35 -6.62
C LYS A 295 -20.27 -7.60 -7.20
N ILE A 296 -19.43 -8.34 -6.51
CA ILE A 296 -18.03 -8.59 -6.89
C ILE A 296 -17.73 -10.08 -6.82
N HIS A 297 -17.29 -10.68 -7.92
CA HIS A 297 -16.85 -12.09 -7.99
C HIS A 297 -17.85 -13.10 -7.39
N GLY A 298 -19.16 -12.94 -7.70
CA GLY A 298 -20.22 -13.85 -7.20
C GLY A 298 -20.65 -13.60 -5.75
N ARG A 299 -20.10 -12.59 -5.11
CA ARG A 299 -20.42 -12.14 -3.76
C ARG A 299 -21.25 -10.86 -3.80
N ILE A 300 -22.27 -10.80 -2.97
CA ILE A 300 -23.07 -9.59 -2.74
C ILE A 300 -22.70 -9.05 -1.35
N GLU A 301 -22.38 -7.79 -1.25
CA GLU A 301 -22.02 -7.15 0.02
C GLU A 301 -22.76 -5.82 0.18
N GLN A 302 -23.27 -5.57 1.39
CA GLN A 302 -23.82 -4.29 1.79
C GLN A 302 -23.30 -3.92 3.17
N ARG A 303 -23.03 -2.62 3.38
CA ARG A 303 -22.54 -2.08 4.65
C ARG A 303 -23.49 -1.01 5.17
N THR A 304 -23.68 -1.00 6.48
CA THR A 304 -24.38 0.07 7.18
C THR A 304 -23.46 0.62 8.25
N CYS A 305 -23.19 1.90 8.22
CA CYS A 305 -22.38 2.60 9.21
C CYS A 305 -23.27 3.50 10.07
N THR A 306 -23.06 3.46 11.37
CA THR A 306 -23.61 4.40 12.34
C THR A 306 -22.46 5.03 13.10
N ALA A 307 -22.40 6.36 13.13
CA ALA A 307 -21.40 7.12 13.88
C ALA A 307 -22.06 8.08 14.88
N ILE A 308 -21.51 8.15 16.08
CA ILE A 308 -21.97 8.99 17.20
C ILE A 308 -20.77 9.71 17.83
N PRO A 309 -20.99 10.87 18.48
CA PRO A 309 -19.97 11.46 19.34
C PRO A 309 -19.49 10.44 20.39
N VAL A 310 -18.19 10.48 20.72
CA VAL A 310 -17.61 9.56 21.72
C VAL A 310 -18.28 9.68 23.10
N GLY A 311 -18.82 10.86 23.42
CA GLY A 311 -19.51 11.09 24.70
C GLY A 311 -18.59 10.93 25.91
N ASP A 312 -19.15 10.38 27.00
CA ASP A 312 -18.44 10.21 28.28
C ASP A 312 -18.08 8.75 28.57
N ILE A 313 -17.68 8.00 27.52
CA ILE A 313 -17.18 6.63 27.76
C ILE A 313 -15.87 6.68 28.55
N PRO A 314 -15.74 5.90 29.67
CA PRO A 314 -14.59 6.00 30.58
C PRO A 314 -13.26 5.67 29.87
N SER A 315 -13.26 4.68 28.98
CA SER A 315 -12.06 4.19 28.29
C SER A 315 -11.52 5.13 27.21
N LYS A 316 -12.17 6.28 26.93
CA LYS A 316 -11.65 7.29 25.98
C LYS A 316 -10.38 7.97 26.47
N GLU A 317 -10.08 7.90 27.77
CA GLU A 317 -8.92 8.54 28.36
C GLU A 317 -7.61 8.02 27.77
N GLY A 318 -6.76 8.96 27.36
CA GLY A 318 -5.46 8.68 26.70
C GLY A 318 -5.55 8.36 25.20
N TRP A 319 -6.74 8.44 24.60
CA TRP A 319 -6.88 8.42 23.14
C TRP A 319 -6.90 9.86 22.62
N GLU A 320 -5.73 10.34 22.19
CA GLU A 320 -5.54 11.72 21.74
C GLU A 320 -6.47 12.03 20.56
N GLY A 321 -7.20 13.15 20.66
CA GLY A 321 -8.05 13.66 19.57
C GLY A 321 -9.31 12.83 19.28
N ILE A 322 -9.69 11.82 20.09
CA ILE A 322 -10.90 11.04 19.83
C ILE A 322 -12.16 11.92 19.90
N GLU A 323 -12.94 11.99 18.81
CA GLU A 323 -14.20 12.74 18.73
C GLU A 323 -15.43 11.87 18.51
N SER A 324 -15.26 10.74 17.81
CA SER A 324 -16.39 9.86 17.49
C SER A 324 -16.06 8.38 17.59
N ILE A 325 -17.13 7.60 17.76
CA ILE A 325 -17.13 6.14 17.65
C ILE A 325 -18.08 5.73 16.55
N ALA A 326 -17.74 4.64 15.86
CA ALA A 326 -18.58 4.15 14.77
C ALA A 326 -18.77 2.63 14.85
N ARG A 327 -19.91 2.17 14.35
CA ARG A 327 -20.28 0.77 14.20
C ARG A 327 -20.61 0.52 12.73
N ILE A 328 -19.91 -0.46 12.12
CA ILE A 328 -20.18 -0.90 10.76
C ILE A 328 -20.72 -2.32 10.81
N HIS A 329 -21.95 -2.50 10.32
CA HIS A 329 -22.53 -3.79 10.02
C HIS A 329 -22.29 -4.13 8.56
N ARG A 330 -21.73 -5.29 8.29
CA ARG A 330 -21.49 -5.84 6.97
C ARG A 330 -22.35 -7.09 6.78
N GLU A 331 -23.23 -7.06 5.78
CA GLU A 331 -23.96 -8.22 5.30
C GLU A 331 -23.29 -8.72 4.02
N ARG A 332 -22.97 -10.01 3.97
CA ARG A 332 -22.34 -10.65 2.83
C ARG A 332 -23.11 -11.90 2.46
N ILE A 333 -23.46 -12.02 1.18
CA ILE A 333 -24.06 -13.21 0.61
C ILE A 333 -23.05 -13.81 -0.37
N GLU A 334 -22.63 -15.04 -0.10
CA GLU A 334 -21.66 -15.79 -0.91
C GLU A 334 -22.08 -17.25 -0.99
N ASN A 335 -22.14 -17.80 -2.20
CA ASN A 335 -22.59 -19.17 -2.45
C ASN A 335 -23.95 -19.51 -1.81
N GLY A 336 -24.87 -18.55 -1.76
CA GLY A 336 -26.20 -18.71 -1.16
C GLY A 336 -26.25 -18.65 0.37
N ALA A 337 -25.11 -18.50 1.06
CA ALA A 337 -25.03 -18.30 2.50
C ALA A 337 -24.91 -16.81 2.83
N THR A 338 -25.67 -16.35 3.82
CA THR A 338 -25.58 -14.98 4.35
C THR A 338 -24.75 -14.98 5.62
N SER A 339 -23.80 -14.09 5.70
CA SER A 339 -22.98 -13.84 6.90
C SER A 339 -23.07 -12.36 7.32
N TYR A 340 -23.00 -12.14 8.62
CA TYR A 340 -23.04 -10.81 9.21
C TYR A 340 -21.78 -10.59 10.03
N GLU A 341 -21.19 -9.40 9.92
CA GLU A 341 -20.06 -8.97 10.73
C GLU A 341 -20.30 -7.56 11.25
N THR A 342 -19.94 -7.33 12.50
CA THR A 342 -19.99 -6.02 13.13
C THR A 342 -18.59 -5.65 13.58
N ILE A 343 -18.12 -4.46 13.14
CA ILE A 343 -16.82 -3.92 13.54
C ILE A 343 -17.04 -2.53 14.12
N TYR A 344 -16.35 -2.26 15.22
CA TYR A 344 -16.37 -0.97 15.90
C TYR A 344 -15.09 -0.20 15.59
N TYR A 345 -15.21 1.13 15.57
CA TYR A 345 -14.12 2.05 15.25
C TYR A 345 -14.09 3.22 16.21
N ILE A 346 -12.90 3.73 16.48
CA ILE A 346 -12.67 5.05 17.06
C ILE A 346 -12.16 5.99 15.97
N SER A 347 -12.48 7.27 16.10
CA SER A 347 -12.05 8.27 15.12
C SER A 347 -11.85 9.63 15.76
N SER A 348 -10.87 10.37 15.25
CA SER A 348 -10.68 11.80 15.54
C SER A 348 -11.59 12.70 14.69
N LEU A 349 -12.24 12.15 13.68
CA LEU A 349 -13.24 12.88 12.89
C LEU A 349 -14.52 13.10 13.69
N LYS A 350 -15.20 14.23 13.43
CA LYS A 350 -16.58 14.41 13.88
C LYS A 350 -17.47 13.29 13.35
N PRO A 351 -18.56 12.96 14.03
CA PRO A 351 -19.47 11.90 13.61
C PRO A 351 -19.94 12.10 12.17
N ASN A 352 -19.41 11.31 11.25
CA ASN A 352 -19.84 11.27 9.84
C ASN A 352 -19.74 9.83 9.35
N ALA A 353 -20.86 9.13 9.30
CA ALA A 353 -20.94 7.73 8.95
C ALA A 353 -20.47 7.44 7.53
N GLU A 354 -20.71 8.35 6.58
CA GLU A 354 -20.30 8.20 5.19
C GLU A 354 -18.77 8.25 5.06
N ILE A 355 -18.14 9.30 5.61
CA ILE A 355 -16.67 9.44 5.57
C ILE A 355 -16.00 8.25 6.25
N ILE A 356 -16.44 7.89 7.46
CA ILE A 356 -15.86 6.75 8.20
C ILE A 356 -16.01 5.44 7.41
N SER A 357 -17.17 5.20 6.80
CA SER A 357 -17.39 4.02 5.97
C SER A 357 -16.46 3.99 4.76
N ASN A 358 -16.28 5.13 4.08
CA ASN A 358 -15.39 5.25 2.92
C ASN A 358 -13.92 5.03 3.31
N VAL A 359 -13.47 5.60 4.43
CA VAL A 359 -12.11 5.37 4.98
C VAL A 359 -11.87 3.89 5.27
N THR A 360 -12.82 3.23 5.93
CA THR A 360 -12.68 1.79 6.23
C THR A 360 -12.69 0.94 4.97
N ARG A 361 -13.37 1.37 3.91
CA ARG A 361 -13.33 0.71 2.60
C ARG A 361 -12.00 0.93 1.89
N ALA A 362 -11.47 2.15 1.96
CA ALA A 362 -10.19 2.52 1.36
C ALA A 362 -9.01 1.75 1.99
N HIS A 363 -9.11 1.36 3.27
CA HIS A 363 -8.08 0.52 3.94
C HIS A 363 -7.78 -0.77 3.17
N TRP A 364 -8.78 -1.41 2.56
CA TRP A 364 -8.59 -2.64 1.77
C TRP A 364 -7.70 -2.44 0.53
N GLY A 365 -7.43 -1.20 0.15
CA GLY A 365 -6.51 -0.88 -0.95
C GLY A 365 -5.09 -1.39 -0.70
N VAL A 366 -4.64 -1.46 0.56
CA VAL A 366 -3.32 -1.99 0.91
C VAL A 366 -3.23 -3.51 0.66
N GLU A 367 -4.31 -4.26 0.88
CA GLU A 367 -4.35 -5.69 0.54
C GLU A 367 -4.23 -5.91 -0.98
N VAL A 368 -4.80 -5.02 -1.78
CA VAL A 368 -4.64 -5.05 -3.25
C VAL A 368 -3.19 -4.80 -3.65
N GLN A 369 -2.48 -3.88 -2.98
CA GLN A 369 -1.04 -3.70 -3.16
C GLN A 369 -0.28 -4.99 -2.85
N HIS A 370 -0.56 -5.62 -1.71
CA HIS A 370 0.06 -6.89 -1.32
C HIS A 370 -0.20 -7.98 -2.36
N TRP A 371 -1.41 -8.08 -2.86
CA TRP A 371 -1.76 -9.02 -3.92
C TRP A 371 -0.92 -8.80 -5.19
N TYR A 372 -0.73 -7.54 -5.65
CA TYR A 372 0.13 -7.25 -6.79
C TYR A 372 1.57 -7.72 -6.55
N LEU A 373 2.13 -7.39 -5.38
CA LEU A 373 3.50 -7.77 -5.03
C LEU A 373 3.68 -9.30 -4.97
N ASP A 374 2.73 -10.02 -4.41
CA ASP A 374 2.82 -11.47 -4.23
C ASP A 374 2.47 -12.26 -5.49
N VAL A 375 1.44 -11.84 -6.22
CA VAL A 375 0.92 -12.56 -7.38
C VAL A 375 1.63 -12.14 -8.67
N VAL A 376 1.80 -10.83 -8.92
CA VAL A 376 2.40 -10.35 -10.18
C VAL A 376 3.92 -10.29 -10.06
N PHE A 377 4.46 -9.63 -9.04
CA PHE A 377 5.91 -9.51 -8.84
C PHE A 377 6.55 -10.75 -8.18
N LYS A 378 5.75 -11.76 -7.80
CA LYS A 378 6.20 -13.02 -7.17
C LYS A 378 7.06 -12.81 -5.92
N GLN A 379 6.74 -11.79 -5.11
CA GLN A 379 7.50 -11.45 -3.92
C GLN A 379 7.54 -12.61 -2.92
N ASP A 380 6.41 -13.25 -2.65
CA ASP A 380 6.30 -14.41 -1.77
C ASP A 380 7.08 -15.65 -2.25
N LYS A 381 7.33 -15.74 -3.57
CA LYS A 381 8.14 -16.83 -4.17
C LYS A 381 9.63 -16.53 -4.23
N SER A 382 10.03 -15.30 -3.92
CA SER A 382 11.44 -14.87 -3.95
C SER A 382 12.24 -15.57 -2.85
N ARG A 383 13.22 -16.37 -3.23
CA ARG A 383 14.13 -17.05 -2.31
C ARG A 383 15.37 -16.24 -1.96
N TYR A 384 15.32 -14.94 -2.13
CA TYR A 384 16.42 -14.05 -1.80
C TYR A 384 16.52 -13.87 -0.29
N ARG A 385 17.41 -14.63 0.36
CA ARG A 385 17.48 -14.78 1.82
C ARG A 385 18.35 -13.74 2.52
N ASN A 386 19.27 -13.07 1.79
CA ASN A 386 20.01 -11.96 2.39
C ASN A 386 19.02 -10.86 2.78
N ARG A 387 19.04 -10.46 4.05
CA ARG A 387 18.05 -9.53 4.64
C ARG A 387 18.03 -8.17 3.94
N ASN A 388 19.23 -7.57 3.74
CA ASN A 388 19.36 -6.30 3.05
C ASN A 388 18.90 -6.40 1.59
N GLY A 389 19.44 -7.40 0.88
CA GLY A 389 19.11 -7.58 -0.54
C GLY A 389 17.64 -7.85 -0.80
N ALA A 390 16.99 -8.64 0.06
CA ALA A 390 15.54 -8.88 -0.08
C ALA A 390 14.70 -7.63 0.23
N ARG A 391 15.10 -6.84 1.25
CA ARG A 391 14.47 -5.56 1.58
C ARG A 391 14.65 -4.55 0.44
N ASN A 392 15.85 -4.44 -0.11
CA ASN A 392 16.18 -3.58 -1.25
C ASN A 392 15.36 -3.94 -2.50
N LEU A 393 15.22 -5.22 -2.81
CA LEU A 393 14.42 -5.67 -3.95
C LEU A 393 12.91 -5.40 -3.73
N ALA A 394 12.42 -5.51 -2.49
CA ALA A 394 11.04 -5.16 -2.16
C ALA A 394 10.75 -3.67 -2.40
N VAL A 395 11.71 -2.78 -2.08
CA VAL A 395 11.61 -1.33 -2.40
C VAL A 395 11.47 -1.13 -3.91
N LEU A 396 12.37 -1.71 -4.73
CA LEU A 396 12.32 -1.53 -6.19
C LEU A 396 11.03 -2.06 -6.80
N ARG A 397 10.47 -3.16 -6.26
CA ARG A 397 9.15 -3.66 -6.68
C ARG A 397 8.03 -2.67 -6.40
N LYS A 398 8.07 -1.97 -5.26
CA LYS A 398 7.09 -0.94 -4.92
C LYS A 398 7.22 0.30 -5.80
N ILE A 399 8.44 0.77 -6.06
CA ILE A 399 8.69 1.86 -7.01
C ILE A 399 8.16 1.49 -8.40
N ALA A 400 8.45 0.27 -8.89
CA ALA A 400 7.95 -0.22 -10.16
C ALA A 400 6.41 -0.32 -10.20
N LEU A 401 5.80 -0.82 -9.11
CA LEU A 401 4.34 -0.91 -8.98
C LEU A 401 3.70 0.48 -9.01
N ASN A 402 4.24 1.44 -8.27
CA ASN A 402 3.76 2.82 -8.25
C ASN A 402 3.73 3.41 -9.67
N GLY A 403 4.82 3.32 -10.43
CA GLY A 403 4.89 3.81 -11.81
C GLY A 403 3.90 3.11 -12.74
N LEU A 404 3.77 1.78 -12.64
CA LEU A 404 2.82 1.00 -13.46
C LEU A 404 1.35 1.30 -13.11
N LEU A 405 1.04 1.60 -11.85
CA LEU A 405 -0.31 1.98 -11.44
C LEU A 405 -0.68 3.39 -11.91
N ARG A 406 0.26 4.33 -11.84
CA ARG A 406 0.09 5.73 -12.29
C ARG A 406 0.01 5.87 -13.81
N GLU A 407 0.61 4.95 -14.57
CA GLU A 407 0.53 4.94 -16.02
C GLU A 407 -0.87 4.47 -16.46
N ASP A 408 -1.64 5.34 -17.07
CA ASP A 408 -3.07 5.19 -17.37
C ASP A 408 -3.41 5.08 -18.88
N SER A 409 -2.41 5.26 -19.77
CA SER A 409 -2.63 5.16 -21.22
C SER A 409 -2.99 3.74 -21.67
N LEU A 410 -2.57 2.71 -20.91
CA LEU A 410 -2.91 1.32 -21.16
C LEU A 410 -3.85 0.80 -20.04
N LYS A 411 -5.16 0.75 -20.32
CA LYS A 411 -6.18 0.24 -19.37
C LYS A 411 -6.16 -1.29 -19.30
N ARG A 412 -5.09 -1.87 -18.75
CA ARG A 412 -4.88 -3.32 -18.59
C ARG A 412 -4.29 -3.63 -17.22
N GLY A 413 -4.35 -4.90 -16.81
CA GLY A 413 -3.75 -5.36 -15.55
C GLY A 413 -2.23 -5.21 -15.54
N ILE A 414 -1.64 -5.16 -14.34
CA ILE A 414 -0.21 -4.90 -14.12
C ILE A 414 0.70 -5.88 -14.89
N ALA A 415 0.37 -7.18 -14.93
CA ALA A 415 1.16 -8.15 -15.70
C ALA A 415 1.22 -7.83 -17.21
N THR A 416 0.10 -7.35 -17.79
CA THR A 416 0.07 -6.92 -19.20
C THR A 416 0.86 -5.63 -19.40
N LYS A 417 0.80 -4.69 -18.44
CA LYS A 417 1.61 -3.47 -18.45
C LYS A 417 3.11 -3.78 -18.37
N GLN A 418 3.51 -4.76 -17.57
CA GLN A 418 4.90 -5.25 -17.51
C GLN A 418 5.35 -5.81 -18.87
N CYS A 419 4.52 -6.63 -19.51
CA CYS A 419 4.80 -7.14 -20.84
C CYS A 419 4.94 -6.00 -21.88
N ALA A 420 4.04 -5.01 -21.84
CA ALA A 420 4.12 -3.83 -22.70
C ALA A 420 5.43 -3.04 -22.45
N ALA A 421 5.86 -2.90 -21.20
CA ALA A 421 7.12 -2.24 -20.87
C ALA A 421 8.35 -3.03 -21.34
N ALA A 422 8.29 -4.37 -21.35
CA ALA A 422 9.35 -5.20 -21.89
C ALA A 422 9.52 -5.04 -23.40
N CYS A 423 8.40 -5.00 -24.15
CA CYS A 423 8.40 -5.03 -25.62
C CYS A 423 8.46 -3.64 -26.25
N ASN A 424 8.00 -2.58 -25.58
CA ASN A 424 7.82 -1.25 -26.16
C ASN A 424 8.60 -0.17 -25.40
N PRO A 425 9.71 0.35 -25.97
CA PRO A 425 10.50 1.42 -25.37
C PRO A 425 9.70 2.68 -25.04
N SER A 426 8.78 3.09 -25.92
CA SER A 426 7.93 4.28 -25.69
C SER A 426 6.94 4.08 -24.55
N TYR A 427 6.46 2.85 -24.33
CA TYR A 427 5.61 2.55 -23.17
C TYR A 427 6.41 2.61 -21.87
N ARG A 428 7.60 2.04 -21.87
CA ARG A 428 8.56 2.08 -20.74
C ARG A 428 8.89 3.50 -20.33
N GLU A 429 9.12 4.38 -21.32
CA GLU A 429 9.34 5.82 -21.08
C GLU A 429 8.11 6.49 -20.45
N ARG A 430 6.88 6.16 -20.91
CA ARG A 430 5.66 6.69 -20.27
C ARG A 430 5.53 6.25 -18.81
N VAL A 431 5.87 5.00 -18.47
CA VAL A 431 5.88 4.55 -17.07
C VAL A 431 6.86 5.38 -16.24
N LEU A 432 8.08 5.62 -16.75
CA LEU A 432 9.06 6.45 -16.01
C LEU A 432 8.58 7.91 -15.86
N LYS A 433 7.95 8.49 -16.88
CA LYS A 433 7.39 9.85 -16.83
C LYS A 433 6.26 10.01 -15.81
N LYS A 434 5.59 8.93 -15.42
CA LYS A 434 4.55 8.96 -14.38
C LYS A 434 5.10 8.79 -12.95
N MET A 435 6.43 8.73 -12.81
CA MET A 435 7.09 8.63 -11.50
C MET A 435 7.54 10.00 -10.94
N PHE A 436 7.09 11.09 -11.58
CA PHE A 436 7.37 12.46 -11.12
C PHE A 436 6.34 13.44 -11.64
#